data_5364e8a55181aa43b723aae0526a7d5c
#
_entry.id   5364e8a55181aa43b723aae0526a7d5c
#
_cell.length_a   1.000
_cell.length_b   1.000
_cell.length_c   1.000
_cell.angle_alpha   90.00
_cell.angle_beta   90.00
_cell.angle_gamma   90.00
#
_symmetry.space_group_name_H-M   'P 1'
#
loop_
_entity.id
_entity.type
_entity.pdbx_description
1 polymer ?
#
loop_
_entity_poly.entity_id
_entity_poly.type
_entity_poly.pdbx_seq_one_letter_code
_entity_poly.pdbx_strand_id
1 'polypeptide(L)'
;MGTTEATPRPADLTTTADVRIRHLDAVFARGDPAYCWCQWDRLRGKAFDDLERSERRDLTAGLLDAAHAGSAPSPGVVALVGDEPVGWCAVAPRSDLPRLFTSPSALKTLPAEQREDDATWAVTCFVVRPGHRRQGVAGRLLDAAVEHAFAHGAPAVEAYPVDLAEKPRTSSSGLYRGSLTLFEAHGFAVVARPTPGRAVVRRTAPPAK
;
A
#
# COMPACT_ATOMS: atom_id res chain seq x y z
N MET A 1 35.74 -4.21 -3.49
CA MET A 1 34.60 -4.40 -4.43
C MET A 1 33.76 -5.53 -3.89
N GLY A 2 32.74 -5.23 -3.09
CA GLY A 2 31.81 -6.22 -2.57
C GLY A 2 30.64 -6.34 -3.52
N THR A 3 30.55 -7.42 -4.26
CA THR A 3 29.35 -7.78 -5.00
C THR A 3 28.24 -8.05 -4.02
N THR A 4 27.26 -7.15 -3.95
CA THR A 4 26.03 -7.39 -3.21
C THR A 4 25.26 -8.48 -3.95
N GLU A 5 25.45 -9.71 -3.52
CA GLU A 5 24.70 -10.87 -4.00
C GLU A 5 23.22 -10.63 -3.69
N ALA A 6 22.42 -10.42 -4.73
CA ALA A 6 20.99 -10.25 -4.59
C ALA A 6 20.42 -11.55 -4.03
N THR A 7 19.82 -11.52 -2.85
CA THR A 7 19.12 -12.67 -2.27
C THR A 7 18.12 -13.21 -3.30
N PRO A 8 18.17 -14.50 -3.64
CA PRO A 8 17.30 -15.06 -4.68
C PRO A 8 15.84 -14.87 -4.30
N ARG A 9 15.03 -14.39 -5.25
CA ARG A 9 13.57 -14.33 -5.11
C ARG A 9 13.02 -15.76 -4.96
N PRO A 10 12.02 -15.98 -4.08
CA PRO A 10 11.32 -17.26 -4.06
C PRO A 10 10.77 -17.56 -5.46
N ALA A 11 11.07 -18.73 -6.01
CA ALA A 11 10.70 -19.09 -7.38
C ALA A 11 9.17 -19.20 -7.57
N ASP A 12 8.44 -19.44 -6.48
CA ASP A 12 7.00 -19.65 -6.39
C ASP A 12 6.23 -18.45 -5.78
N LEU A 13 6.85 -17.26 -5.77
CA LEU A 13 6.20 -16.02 -5.31
C LEU A 13 5.12 -15.57 -6.30
N THR A 14 3.87 -15.61 -5.86
CA THR A 14 2.69 -15.15 -6.60
C THR A 14 2.00 -14.00 -5.87
N THR A 15 1.11 -13.30 -6.58
CA THR A 15 0.29 -12.21 -6.01
C THR A 15 -1.15 -12.35 -6.49
N THR A 16 -2.12 -12.00 -5.64
CA THR A 16 -3.54 -12.03 -6.00
C THR A 16 -4.34 -10.95 -5.29
N ALA A 17 -5.39 -10.47 -5.93
CA ALA A 17 -6.44 -9.63 -5.35
C ALA A 17 -7.62 -10.44 -4.78
N ASP A 18 -7.67 -11.76 -4.99
CA ASP A 18 -8.61 -12.66 -4.28
C ASP A 18 -8.13 -12.90 -2.85
N VAL A 19 -8.30 -11.88 -2.03
CA VAL A 19 -7.79 -11.86 -0.65
C VAL A 19 -8.87 -12.34 0.31
N ARG A 20 -8.55 -13.32 1.14
CA ARG A 20 -9.40 -13.80 2.24
C ARG A 20 -8.88 -13.28 3.57
N ILE A 21 -9.77 -13.07 4.55
CA ILE A 21 -9.38 -12.57 5.88
C ILE A 21 -8.32 -13.45 6.54
N ARG A 22 -8.33 -14.77 6.33
CA ARG A 22 -7.29 -15.68 6.83
C ARG A 22 -5.88 -15.37 6.31
N HIS A 23 -5.76 -14.80 5.09
CA HIS A 23 -4.47 -14.35 4.57
C HIS A 23 -3.92 -13.19 5.39
N LEU A 24 -4.80 -12.26 5.77
CA LEU A 24 -4.42 -11.12 6.59
C LEU A 24 -4.20 -11.51 8.06
N ASP A 25 -4.96 -12.46 8.61
CA ASP A 25 -4.69 -13.04 9.93
C ASP A 25 -3.24 -13.55 10.03
N ALA A 26 -2.75 -14.22 8.97
CA ALA A 26 -1.38 -14.72 8.91
C ALA A 26 -0.33 -13.61 8.73
N VAL A 27 -0.60 -12.62 7.84
CA VAL A 27 0.32 -11.51 7.55
C VAL A 27 0.37 -10.52 8.71
N PHE A 28 -0.76 -10.26 9.40
CA PHE A 28 -0.91 -9.28 10.48
C PHE A 28 -0.81 -9.92 11.87
N ALA A 29 -0.26 -11.12 11.98
CA ALA A 29 -0.20 -11.85 13.25
C ALA A 29 0.52 -11.08 14.37
N ARG A 30 1.44 -10.17 14.05
CA ARG A 30 2.29 -9.46 15.03
C ARG A 30 2.60 -8.02 14.63
N GLY A 31 2.90 -7.18 15.63
CA GLY A 31 3.37 -5.80 15.47
C GLY A 31 2.27 -4.82 15.05
N ASP A 32 2.67 -3.67 14.50
CA ASP A 32 1.76 -2.58 14.11
C ASP A 32 0.64 -3.03 13.15
N PRO A 33 0.87 -3.93 12.16
CA PRO A 33 -0.21 -4.43 11.30
C PRO A 33 -1.33 -5.13 12.07
N ALA A 34 -0.99 -5.86 13.15
CA ALA A 34 -1.96 -6.52 14.00
C ALA A 34 -2.85 -5.54 14.77
N TYR A 35 -2.38 -4.32 15.00
CA TYR A 35 -3.16 -3.25 15.63
C TYR A 35 -3.99 -2.48 14.61
N CYS A 36 -3.37 -2.10 13.48
CA CYS A 36 -3.94 -1.18 12.50
C CYS A 36 -5.01 -1.81 11.59
N TRP A 37 -4.83 -3.07 11.16
CA TRP A 37 -5.67 -3.75 10.17
C TRP A 37 -5.91 -2.91 8.90
N CYS A 38 -4.95 -2.07 8.52
CA CYS A 38 -5.00 -1.11 7.41
C CYS A 38 -6.19 -0.13 7.44
N GLN A 39 -6.79 0.08 8.62
CA GLN A 39 -7.88 1.05 8.81
C GLN A 39 -7.39 2.48 9.07
N TRP A 40 -6.08 2.68 9.26
CA TRP A 40 -5.51 3.99 9.59
C TRP A 40 -5.89 5.09 8.58
N ASP A 41 -5.76 4.83 7.29
CA ASP A 41 -6.06 5.83 6.26
C ASP A 41 -7.56 5.89 5.92
N ARG A 42 -8.35 4.86 6.29
CA ARG A 42 -9.79 4.78 6.07
C ARG A 42 -10.64 5.49 7.11
N LEU A 43 -10.11 5.72 8.30
CA LEU A 43 -10.83 6.32 9.41
C LEU A 43 -10.28 7.70 9.76
N ARG A 44 -11.17 8.67 10.04
CA ARG A 44 -10.80 10.04 10.41
C ARG A 44 -10.76 10.23 11.93
N GLY A 45 -9.85 11.10 12.38
CA GLY A 45 -9.83 11.60 13.75
C GLY A 45 -9.86 10.46 14.76
N LYS A 46 -10.73 10.61 15.76
CA LYS A 46 -10.92 9.64 16.84
C LYS A 46 -11.54 8.32 16.40
N ALA A 47 -12.21 8.26 15.24
CA ALA A 47 -12.87 7.04 14.79
C ALA A 47 -11.93 5.82 14.69
N PHE A 48 -10.64 6.03 14.49
CA PHE A 48 -9.66 4.95 14.54
C PHE A 48 -9.31 4.56 15.98
N ASP A 49 -9.17 5.53 16.88
CA ASP A 49 -8.73 5.33 18.26
C ASP A 49 -9.86 4.74 19.12
N ASP A 50 -11.12 5.05 18.78
CA ASP A 50 -12.33 4.60 19.49
C ASP A 50 -12.66 3.12 19.19
N LEU A 51 -12.06 2.51 18.15
CA LEU A 51 -12.28 1.10 17.80
C LEU A 51 -11.26 0.18 18.47
N GLU A 52 -11.75 -0.97 18.91
CA GLU A 52 -10.89 -2.08 19.33
C GLU A 52 -10.22 -2.75 18.13
N ARG A 53 -9.17 -3.52 18.40
CA ARG A 53 -8.43 -4.26 17.35
C ARG A 53 -9.34 -5.22 16.58
N SER A 54 -10.22 -5.93 17.25
CA SER A 54 -11.20 -6.86 16.66
C SER A 54 -12.14 -6.14 15.70
N GLU A 55 -12.63 -4.96 16.09
CA GLU A 55 -13.53 -4.16 15.25
C GLU A 55 -12.84 -3.67 13.99
N ARG A 56 -11.56 -3.25 14.09
CA ARG A 56 -10.76 -2.90 12.90
C ARG A 56 -10.54 -4.09 11.98
N ARG A 57 -10.35 -5.29 12.53
CA ARG A 57 -10.28 -6.54 11.74
C ARG A 57 -11.61 -6.82 11.05
N ASP A 58 -12.73 -6.66 11.73
CA ASP A 58 -14.06 -6.91 11.18
C ASP A 58 -14.41 -5.92 10.06
N LEU A 59 -14.02 -4.65 10.21
CA LEU A 59 -14.13 -3.67 9.11
C LEU A 59 -13.33 -4.12 7.88
N THR A 60 -12.12 -4.64 8.08
CA THR A 60 -11.32 -5.15 6.95
C THR A 60 -11.94 -6.40 6.34
N ALA A 61 -12.48 -7.30 7.16
CA ALA A 61 -13.21 -8.47 6.68
C ALA A 61 -14.42 -8.06 5.83
N GLY A 62 -15.21 -7.08 6.27
CA GLY A 62 -16.35 -6.55 5.51
C GLY A 62 -15.95 -5.97 4.14
N LEU A 63 -14.80 -5.32 4.03
CA LEU A 63 -14.28 -4.86 2.72
C LEU A 63 -13.93 -6.03 1.79
N LEU A 64 -13.35 -7.10 2.34
CA LEU A 64 -13.04 -8.30 1.57
C LEU A 64 -14.31 -9.06 1.15
N ASP A 65 -15.30 -9.12 2.02
CA ASP A 65 -16.60 -9.74 1.71
C ASP A 65 -17.33 -8.98 0.60
N ALA A 66 -17.31 -7.64 0.63
CA ALA A 66 -17.83 -6.79 -0.45
C ALA A 66 -17.11 -7.05 -1.79
N ALA A 67 -15.80 -7.24 -1.75
CA ALA A 67 -15.03 -7.57 -2.95
C ALA A 67 -15.40 -8.95 -3.50
N HIS A 68 -15.57 -9.95 -2.65
CA HIS A 68 -16.01 -11.28 -3.07
C HIS A 68 -17.44 -11.31 -3.60
N ALA A 69 -18.30 -10.44 -3.09
CA ALA A 69 -19.66 -10.25 -3.62
C ALA A 69 -19.68 -9.47 -4.95
N GLY A 70 -18.55 -8.97 -5.43
CA GLY A 70 -18.46 -8.15 -6.64
C GLY A 70 -19.05 -6.75 -6.50
N SER A 71 -19.32 -6.30 -5.25
CA SER A 71 -19.91 -4.97 -4.98
C SER A 71 -18.87 -3.86 -4.82
N ALA A 72 -17.60 -4.23 -4.63
CA ALA A 72 -16.46 -3.30 -4.51
C ALA A 72 -15.17 -3.99 -4.97
N PRO A 73 -14.13 -3.24 -5.37
CA PRO A 73 -12.81 -3.80 -5.60
C PRO A 73 -12.17 -4.27 -4.28
N SER A 74 -11.24 -5.23 -4.39
CA SER A 74 -10.43 -5.63 -3.23
C SER A 74 -9.66 -4.45 -2.64
N PRO A 75 -9.60 -4.28 -1.30
CA PRO A 75 -8.87 -3.19 -0.64
C PRO A 75 -7.34 -3.33 -0.74
N GLY A 76 -6.86 -4.31 -1.49
CA GLY A 76 -5.44 -4.56 -1.70
C GLY A 76 -5.15 -5.93 -2.28
N VAL A 77 -3.86 -6.27 -2.30
CA VAL A 77 -3.34 -7.52 -2.86
C VAL A 77 -2.46 -8.25 -1.84
N VAL A 78 -2.46 -9.58 -1.89
CA VAL A 78 -1.63 -10.45 -1.04
C VAL A 78 -0.54 -11.12 -1.88
N ALA A 79 0.63 -11.30 -1.30
CA ALA A 79 1.71 -12.12 -1.85
C ALA A 79 1.74 -13.48 -1.14
N LEU A 80 1.89 -14.54 -1.92
CA LEU A 80 1.95 -15.92 -1.48
C LEU A 80 3.26 -16.56 -1.93
N VAL A 81 3.83 -17.43 -1.11
CA VAL A 81 4.89 -18.38 -1.49
C VAL A 81 4.27 -19.77 -1.36
N GLY A 82 3.99 -20.42 -2.50
CA GLY A 82 3.03 -21.51 -2.50
C GLY A 82 1.69 -21.03 -1.97
N ASP A 83 1.16 -21.69 -0.93
CA ASP A 83 -0.09 -21.30 -0.26
C ASP A 83 0.12 -20.39 0.97
N GLU A 84 1.37 -20.09 1.34
CA GLU A 84 1.69 -19.30 2.52
C GLU A 84 1.58 -17.79 2.23
N PRO A 85 0.70 -17.03 2.96
CA PRO A 85 0.63 -15.58 2.83
C PRO A 85 1.86 -14.94 3.48
N VAL A 86 2.66 -14.21 2.67
CA VAL A 86 3.93 -13.62 3.11
C VAL A 86 3.95 -12.11 3.09
N GLY A 87 2.98 -11.47 2.43
CA GLY A 87 2.93 -10.03 2.34
C GLY A 87 1.57 -9.48 1.90
N TRP A 88 1.36 -8.19 2.12
CA TRP A 88 0.17 -7.43 1.80
C TRP A 88 0.53 -6.06 1.28
N CYS A 89 -0.22 -5.55 0.31
CA CYS A 89 -0.21 -4.16 -0.11
C CYS A 89 -1.64 -3.61 -0.13
N ALA A 90 -1.90 -2.57 0.65
CA ALA A 90 -3.17 -1.87 0.64
C ALA A 90 -3.20 -0.88 -0.52
N VAL A 91 -4.24 -0.97 -1.36
CA VAL A 91 -4.51 -0.05 -2.47
C VAL A 91 -6.02 0.15 -2.59
N ALA A 92 -6.46 1.40 -2.78
CA ALA A 92 -7.88 1.74 -2.90
C ALA A 92 -8.06 3.10 -3.58
N PRO A 93 -9.27 3.43 -4.06
CA PRO A 93 -9.62 4.79 -4.45
C PRO A 93 -9.29 5.79 -3.33
N ARG A 94 -8.77 6.96 -3.68
CA ARG A 94 -8.44 7.99 -2.67
C ARG A 94 -9.67 8.43 -1.87
N SER A 95 -10.85 8.43 -2.49
CA SER A 95 -12.13 8.71 -1.83
C SER A 95 -12.40 7.81 -0.61
N ASP A 96 -11.89 6.57 -0.63
CA ASP A 96 -12.01 5.61 0.48
C ASP A 96 -10.98 5.85 1.60
N LEU A 97 -10.08 6.80 1.43
CA LEU A 97 -8.92 7.04 2.28
C LEU A 97 -8.95 8.48 2.85
N PRO A 98 -10.00 8.84 3.60
CA PRO A 98 -10.27 10.22 4.00
C PRO A 98 -9.17 10.83 4.88
N ARG A 99 -8.33 10.03 5.54
CA ARG A 99 -7.20 10.56 6.33
C ARG A 99 -6.11 11.17 5.45
N LEU A 100 -5.96 10.76 4.20
CA LEU A 100 -5.02 11.38 3.26
C LEU A 100 -5.34 12.87 3.04
N PHE A 101 -6.62 13.24 3.05
CA PHE A 101 -7.08 14.62 2.85
C PHE A 101 -6.97 15.48 4.11
N THR A 102 -6.90 14.88 5.30
CA THR A 102 -6.79 15.60 6.57
C THR A 102 -5.34 15.79 7.02
N SER A 103 -4.39 15.07 6.46
CA SER A 103 -2.96 15.27 6.73
C SER A 103 -2.51 16.59 6.09
N PRO A 104 -2.00 17.56 6.87
CA PRO A 104 -1.67 18.89 6.35
C PRO A 104 -0.60 18.90 5.26
N SER A 105 0.17 17.83 5.14
CA SER A 105 1.44 17.86 4.43
C SER A 105 1.45 17.18 3.05
N ALA A 106 0.65 16.14 2.81
CA ALA A 106 0.79 15.37 1.58
C ALA A 106 0.02 15.97 0.40
N LEU A 107 -1.28 16.25 0.59
CA LEU A 107 -2.13 16.67 -0.53
C LEU A 107 -2.11 18.18 -0.80
N LYS A 108 -1.75 19.02 0.18
CA LYS A 108 -1.69 20.48 -0.02
C LYS A 108 -0.64 20.94 -1.02
N THR A 109 0.36 20.10 -1.29
CA THR A 109 1.43 20.40 -2.25
C THR A 109 1.09 19.96 -3.66
N LEU A 110 0.00 19.21 -3.86
CA LEU A 110 -0.46 18.83 -5.18
C LEU A 110 -1.23 19.97 -5.85
N PRO A 111 -1.15 20.12 -7.19
CA PRO A 111 -2.06 20.96 -7.96
C PRO A 111 -3.53 20.65 -7.63
N ALA A 112 -4.41 21.66 -7.73
CA ALA A 112 -5.83 21.53 -7.37
C ALA A 112 -6.51 20.37 -8.13
N GLU A 113 -6.28 20.27 -9.42
CA GLU A 113 -6.84 19.23 -10.28
C GLU A 113 -6.45 17.82 -9.80
N GLN A 114 -5.21 17.65 -9.32
CA GLN A 114 -4.75 16.37 -8.79
C GLN A 114 -5.29 16.08 -7.39
N ARG A 115 -5.58 17.11 -6.59
CA ARG A 115 -6.18 16.93 -5.26
C ARG A 115 -7.64 16.50 -5.35
N GLU A 116 -8.37 17.05 -6.31
CA GLU A 116 -9.81 16.85 -6.53
C GLU A 116 -10.12 15.64 -7.39
N ASP A 117 -9.10 14.96 -7.90
CA ASP A 117 -9.25 13.74 -8.71
C ASP A 117 -9.59 12.54 -7.81
N ASP A 118 -10.87 12.28 -7.62
CA ASP A 118 -11.39 11.16 -6.82
C ASP A 118 -11.21 9.80 -7.50
N ALA A 119 -10.95 9.76 -8.81
CA ALA A 119 -10.70 8.53 -9.56
C ALA A 119 -9.29 7.97 -9.35
N THR A 120 -8.35 8.79 -8.87
CA THR A 120 -6.99 8.33 -8.52
C THR A 120 -7.03 7.35 -7.36
N TRP A 121 -6.26 6.26 -7.49
CA TRP A 121 -6.07 5.30 -6.40
C TRP A 121 -4.78 5.60 -5.62
N ALA A 122 -4.68 5.07 -4.41
CA ALA A 122 -3.50 5.25 -3.57
C ALA A 122 -3.03 3.93 -2.97
N VAL A 123 -1.72 3.69 -3.07
CA VAL A 123 -1.01 2.68 -2.29
C VAL A 123 -0.62 3.29 -0.94
N THR A 124 -1.08 2.69 0.16
CA THR A 124 -0.93 3.29 1.49
C THR A 124 -0.14 2.45 2.49
N CYS A 125 -0.06 1.16 2.30
CA CYS A 125 0.60 0.29 3.27
C CYS A 125 1.22 -0.93 2.62
N PHE A 126 2.43 -1.28 3.06
CA PHE A 126 3.07 -2.58 2.80
C PHE A 126 3.33 -3.30 4.12
N VAL A 127 2.99 -4.57 4.15
CA VAL A 127 3.39 -5.49 5.21
C VAL A 127 4.06 -6.69 4.58
N VAL A 128 5.31 -6.96 4.96
CA VAL A 128 6.03 -8.17 4.55
C VAL A 128 6.52 -8.88 5.81
N ARG A 129 6.17 -10.15 5.94
CA ARG A 129 6.55 -10.97 7.09
C ARG A 129 8.08 -11.02 7.23
N PRO A 130 8.62 -10.99 8.47
CA PRO A 130 10.07 -10.86 8.71
C PRO A 130 10.95 -11.83 7.90
N GLY A 131 10.59 -13.09 7.80
CA GLY A 131 11.35 -14.11 7.07
C GLY A 131 11.36 -13.94 5.53
N HIS A 132 10.52 -13.05 4.99
CA HIS A 132 10.35 -12.84 3.54
C HIS A 132 10.76 -11.43 3.08
N ARG A 133 11.34 -10.63 3.98
CA ARG A 133 11.83 -9.28 3.66
C ARG A 133 13.09 -9.35 2.79
N ARG A 134 13.34 -8.26 2.02
CA ARG A 134 14.51 -8.12 1.14
C ARG A 134 14.63 -9.16 0.02
N GLN A 135 13.53 -9.82 -0.31
CA GLN A 135 13.43 -10.84 -1.37
C GLN A 135 12.54 -10.37 -2.55
N GLY A 136 12.35 -9.07 -2.71
CA GLY A 136 11.57 -8.49 -3.81
C GLY A 136 10.05 -8.53 -3.61
N VAL A 137 9.54 -9.05 -2.47
CA VAL A 137 8.09 -9.19 -2.21
C VAL A 137 7.35 -7.86 -2.33
N ALA A 138 7.92 -6.77 -1.78
CA ALA A 138 7.28 -5.45 -1.85
C ALA A 138 7.14 -4.93 -3.29
N GLY A 139 8.12 -5.17 -4.15
CA GLY A 139 8.06 -4.80 -5.57
C GLY A 139 6.96 -5.57 -6.30
N ARG A 140 6.87 -6.88 -6.09
CA ARG A 140 5.79 -7.70 -6.68
C ARG A 140 4.41 -7.29 -6.21
N LEU A 141 4.27 -6.96 -4.93
CA LEU A 141 3.04 -6.41 -4.37
C LEU A 141 2.69 -5.06 -5.00
N LEU A 142 3.67 -4.19 -5.22
CA LEU A 142 3.44 -2.88 -5.84
C LEU A 142 2.96 -3.03 -7.29
N ASP A 143 3.61 -3.89 -8.09
CA ASP A 143 3.18 -4.16 -9.46
C ASP A 143 1.75 -4.67 -9.50
N ALA A 144 1.42 -5.66 -8.68
CA ALA A 144 0.08 -6.23 -8.62
C ALA A 144 -0.98 -5.22 -8.12
N ALA A 145 -0.62 -4.35 -7.18
CA ALA A 145 -1.51 -3.29 -6.70
C ALA A 145 -1.81 -2.25 -7.80
N VAL A 146 -0.80 -1.90 -8.60
CA VAL A 146 -0.96 -0.99 -9.75
C VAL A 146 -1.83 -1.65 -10.84
N GLU A 147 -1.55 -2.91 -11.19
CA GLU A 147 -2.36 -3.67 -12.14
C GLU A 147 -3.82 -3.77 -11.68
N HIS A 148 -4.03 -4.06 -10.39
CA HIS A 148 -5.38 -4.12 -9.80
C HIS A 148 -6.11 -2.77 -9.93
N ALA A 149 -5.46 -1.66 -9.59
CA ALA A 149 -6.06 -0.33 -9.71
C ALA A 149 -6.42 0.01 -11.17
N PHE A 150 -5.51 -0.24 -12.11
CA PHE A 150 -5.75 0.03 -13.54
C PHE A 150 -6.83 -0.86 -14.13
N ALA A 151 -6.93 -2.13 -13.71
CA ALA A 151 -8.02 -3.03 -14.10
C ALA A 151 -9.39 -2.54 -13.62
N HIS A 152 -9.44 -1.69 -12.58
CA HIS A 152 -10.65 -1.04 -12.09
C HIS A 152 -10.82 0.40 -12.59
N GLY A 153 -10.11 0.77 -13.66
CA GLY A 153 -10.30 2.05 -14.34
C GLY A 153 -9.60 3.25 -13.68
N ALA A 154 -8.69 3.03 -12.72
CA ALA A 154 -7.93 4.12 -12.15
C ALA A 154 -7.10 4.84 -13.22
N PRO A 155 -7.20 6.18 -13.38
CA PRO A 155 -6.37 6.92 -14.33
C PRO A 155 -4.92 7.05 -13.84
N ALA A 156 -4.72 6.95 -12.53
CA ALA A 156 -3.42 7.01 -11.89
C ALA A 156 -3.41 6.30 -10.54
N VAL A 157 -2.22 5.89 -10.11
CA VAL A 157 -1.94 5.40 -8.75
C VAL A 157 -0.94 6.33 -8.09
N GLU A 158 -1.25 6.80 -6.88
CA GLU A 158 -0.37 7.60 -6.03
C GLU A 158 0.18 6.79 -4.86
N ALA A 159 1.29 7.28 -4.29
CA ALA A 159 1.83 6.81 -3.03
C ALA A 159 2.60 7.92 -2.30
N TYR A 160 2.92 7.67 -1.02
CA TYR A 160 3.49 8.68 -0.12
C TYR A 160 4.75 8.14 0.59
N PRO A 161 5.77 7.70 -0.17
CA PRO A 161 6.93 7.02 0.37
C PRO A 161 7.82 7.90 1.25
N VAL A 162 8.71 7.22 1.97
CA VAL A 162 9.83 7.85 2.68
C VAL A 162 11.01 7.98 1.72
N ASP A 163 11.61 9.16 1.66
CA ASP A 163 12.89 9.37 1.01
C ASP A 163 14.02 9.07 2.01
N LEU A 164 14.65 7.92 1.84
CA LEU A 164 15.71 7.46 2.74
C LEU A 164 17.03 8.22 2.53
N ALA A 165 17.21 8.92 1.41
CA ALA A 165 18.38 9.78 1.20
C ALA A 165 18.34 10.99 2.15
N GLU A 166 17.13 11.55 2.36
CA GLU A 166 16.93 12.67 3.30
C GLU A 166 16.62 12.21 4.74
N LYS A 167 16.12 10.98 4.92
CA LYS A 167 15.74 10.41 6.23
C LYS A 167 16.31 9.00 6.43
N PRO A 168 17.64 8.85 6.56
CA PRO A 168 18.29 7.53 6.59
C PRO A 168 17.97 6.71 7.84
N ARG A 169 17.58 7.35 8.96
CA ARG A 169 17.19 6.67 10.20
C ARG A 169 15.68 6.55 10.28
N THR A 170 15.13 5.58 9.54
CA THR A 170 13.70 5.25 9.59
C THR A 170 13.54 3.82 10.09
N SER A 171 12.69 3.62 11.11
CA SER A 171 12.36 2.29 11.62
C SER A 171 11.60 1.47 10.56
N SER A 172 11.58 0.16 10.70
CA SER A 172 10.79 -0.71 9.82
C SER A 172 9.29 -0.40 9.87
N SER A 173 8.78 0.02 11.03
CA SER A 173 7.40 0.52 11.15
C SER A 173 7.19 1.86 10.46
N GLY A 174 8.22 2.72 10.37
CA GLY A 174 8.16 3.97 9.61
C GLY A 174 8.13 3.78 8.09
N LEU A 175 8.48 2.58 7.59
CA LEU A 175 8.53 2.23 6.18
C LEU A 175 7.25 1.56 5.66
N TYR A 176 6.16 1.56 6.42
CA TYR A 176 4.91 0.95 5.97
C TYR A 176 4.37 1.54 4.67
N ARG A 177 4.73 2.78 4.33
CA ARG A 177 4.39 3.43 3.06
C ARG A 177 5.39 3.15 1.93
N GLY A 178 6.41 2.32 2.17
CA GLY A 178 7.49 2.04 1.23
C GLY A 178 8.57 3.13 1.18
N SER A 179 9.67 2.84 0.49
CA SER A 179 10.75 3.80 0.21
C SER A 179 10.58 4.43 -1.18
N LEU A 180 11.06 5.66 -1.35
CA LEU A 180 11.03 6.35 -2.65
C LEU A 180 11.68 5.51 -3.74
N THR A 181 12.84 4.91 -3.47
CA THR A 181 13.57 4.06 -4.42
C THR A 181 12.77 2.85 -4.90
N LEU A 182 11.90 2.27 -4.04
CA LEU A 182 11.01 1.19 -4.46
C LEU A 182 10.06 1.68 -5.56
N PHE A 183 9.41 2.81 -5.36
CA PHE A 183 8.43 3.34 -6.31
C PHE A 183 9.08 3.81 -7.61
N GLU A 184 10.23 4.50 -7.56
CA GLU A 184 10.98 4.92 -8.74
C GLU A 184 11.39 3.71 -9.60
N ALA A 185 11.86 2.62 -8.98
CA ALA A 185 12.20 1.39 -9.68
C ALA A 185 11.00 0.71 -10.36
N HIS A 186 9.77 1.06 -9.97
CA HIS A 186 8.51 0.55 -10.52
C HIS A 186 7.73 1.59 -11.34
N GLY A 187 8.43 2.62 -11.87
CA GLY A 187 7.88 3.57 -12.84
C GLY A 187 7.01 4.68 -12.28
N PHE A 188 7.12 4.96 -10.98
CA PHE A 188 6.50 6.14 -10.38
C PHE A 188 7.41 7.36 -10.51
N ALA A 189 6.83 8.51 -10.83
CA ALA A 189 7.51 9.80 -10.83
C ALA A 189 7.17 10.61 -9.58
N VAL A 190 8.14 11.36 -9.05
CA VAL A 190 7.88 12.31 -7.96
C VAL A 190 7.08 13.49 -8.50
N VAL A 191 5.91 13.75 -7.90
CA VAL A 191 5.03 14.88 -8.28
C VAL A 191 5.01 16.00 -7.23
N ALA A 192 5.38 15.69 -5.97
CA ALA A 192 5.53 16.69 -4.93
C ALA A 192 6.47 16.21 -3.80
N ARG A 193 7.03 17.17 -3.07
CA ARG A 193 7.81 16.94 -1.84
C ARG A 193 7.23 17.80 -0.72
N PRO A 194 6.25 17.29 0.04
CA PRO A 194 5.52 18.05 1.05
C PRO A 194 6.39 18.45 2.25
N THR A 195 7.32 17.62 2.64
CA THR A 195 8.27 17.85 3.74
C THR A 195 9.58 17.11 3.46
N PRO A 196 10.71 17.51 4.07
CA PRO A 196 11.95 16.75 3.98
C PRO A 196 11.73 15.26 4.34
N GLY A 197 12.28 14.37 3.55
CA GLY A 197 12.17 12.93 3.72
C GLY A 197 10.78 12.33 3.38
N ARG A 198 9.90 13.10 2.72
CA ARG A 198 8.61 12.61 2.20
C ARG A 198 8.40 13.05 0.76
N ALA A 199 7.91 12.15 -0.06
CA ALA A 199 7.53 12.43 -1.43
C ALA A 199 6.07 12.02 -1.68
N VAL A 200 5.45 12.66 -2.66
CA VAL A 200 4.26 12.15 -3.34
C VAL A 200 4.72 11.67 -4.69
N VAL A 201 4.41 10.43 -5.00
CA VAL A 201 4.77 9.82 -6.28
C VAL A 201 3.51 9.36 -7.00
N ARG A 202 3.53 9.40 -8.34
CA ARG A 202 2.39 9.04 -9.18
C ARG A 202 2.86 8.21 -10.38
N ARG A 203 2.05 7.21 -10.73
CA ARG A 203 2.14 6.46 -11.98
C ARG A 203 0.80 6.54 -12.68
N THR A 204 0.77 7.07 -13.90
CA THR A 204 -0.44 7.14 -14.74
C THR A 204 -0.69 5.84 -15.47
N ALA A 205 -1.96 5.54 -15.72
CA ALA A 205 -2.31 4.42 -16.58
C ALA A 205 -1.76 4.62 -18.00
N PRO A 206 -1.35 3.56 -18.68
CA PRO A 206 -1.02 3.65 -20.10
C PRO A 206 -2.25 4.14 -20.89
N PRO A 207 -2.05 4.87 -22.02
CA PRO A 207 -3.17 5.27 -22.86
C PRO A 207 -3.97 4.03 -23.28
N ALA A 208 -5.30 4.16 -23.30
CA ALA A 208 -6.17 3.12 -23.84
C ALA A 208 -5.77 2.82 -25.31
N LYS A 209 -5.59 1.55 -25.63
CA LYS A 209 -5.29 1.11 -26.99
C LYS A 209 -6.54 1.21 -27.86
#